data_f58229ac36e24779e825e5095a982d9f
#
_entry.id   f58229ac36e24779e825e5095a982d9f
#
_cell.length_a   1.000
_cell.length_b   1.000
_cell.length_c   1.000
_cell.angle_alpha   90.00
_cell.angle_beta   90.00
_cell.angle_gamma   90.00
#
_symmetry.space_group_name_H-M   'P 1'
#
loop_
_entity.id
_entity.type
_entity.pdbx_description
1 polymer ?
#
loop_
_entity_poly.entity_id
_entity_poly.type
_entity_poly.pdbx_seq_one_letter_code
_entity_poly.pdbx_strand_id
1 'polypeptide(L)'
;MKNIKDICLVVAARLGSHRVPQKMIAPFANTTLLDIAMKKLIGSKVVPKENIILAAHEPQLIDIGEKYGISVYRRSGESSRSEGKELTVLYDWHDKLDFKYVVLLNPCLPFLSIEIIDEFFLAYANSKDNGLFGVIAKKNYFWNSEGDLITKWVDGLEIMN
;
A
#
# COMPACT_ATOMS: atom_id res chain seq x y z
N MET A 1 -1.19 19.69 12.09
CA MET A 1 -1.58 18.34 12.53
C MET A 1 -2.93 18.02 11.90
N LYS A 2 -3.08 16.83 11.38
CA LYS A 2 -4.34 16.31 10.81
C LYS A 2 -5.12 15.61 11.92
N ASN A 3 -6.46 15.70 11.90
CA ASN A 3 -7.25 14.91 12.83
C ASN A 3 -7.24 13.44 12.36
N ILE A 4 -6.94 12.51 13.26
CA ILE A 4 -6.91 11.06 12.96
C ILE A 4 -8.24 10.56 12.37
N LYS A 5 -9.36 11.14 12.82
CA LYS A 5 -10.69 10.79 12.30
C LYS A 5 -10.88 11.17 10.83
N ASP A 6 -10.11 12.13 10.32
CA ASP A 6 -10.17 12.59 8.94
C ASP A 6 -9.26 11.78 8.01
N ILE A 7 -8.50 10.80 8.55
CA ILE A 7 -7.54 10.00 7.79
C ILE A 7 -8.06 8.57 7.69
N CYS A 8 -8.26 8.05 6.47
CA CYS A 8 -8.49 6.63 6.28
C CYS A 8 -7.22 5.91 5.83
N LEU A 9 -7.16 4.61 6.11
CA LEU A 9 -6.15 3.70 5.60
C LEU A 9 -6.80 2.76 4.58
N VAL A 10 -6.39 2.88 3.33
CA VAL A 10 -6.94 2.11 2.22
C VAL A 10 -5.99 1.01 1.81
N VAL A 11 -6.50 -0.21 1.71
CA VAL A 11 -5.84 -1.35 1.06
C VAL A 11 -6.53 -1.60 -0.27
N ALA A 12 -5.84 -1.36 -1.39
CA ALA A 12 -6.37 -1.68 -2.70
C ALA A 12 -5.92 -3.08 -3.12
N ALA A 13 -6.88 -3.97 -3.34
CA ALA A 13 -6.62 -5.36 -3.74
C ALA A 13 -7.34 -5.71 -5.05
N ARG A 14 -6.74 -6.64 -5.81
CA ARG A 14 -7.30 -7.20 -7.05
C ARG A 14 -6.77 -8.60 -7.32
N LEU A 15 -7.50 -9.43 -8.06
CA LEU A 15 -7.05 -10.77 -8.46
C LEU A 15 -6.19 -10.75 -9.72
N GLY A 16 -6.40 -9.76 -10.62
CA GLY A 16 -5.69 -9.64 -11.89
C GLY A 16 -4.21 -9.27 -11.72
N SER A 17 -3.38 -10.21 -11.28
CA SER A 17 -1.93 -10.04 -11.16
C SER A 17 -1.21 -10.83 -12.25
N HIS A 18 -0.39 -10.17 -13.10
CA HIS A 18 0.34 -10.81 -14.20
C HIS A 18 1.51 -11.68 -13.70
N ARG A 19 2.30 -11.18 -12.75
CA ARG A 19 3.52 -11.88 -12.28
C ARG A 19 3.21 -13.09 -11.41
N VAL A 20 2.19 -13.01 -10.58
CA VAL A 20 1.72 -14.09 -9.71
C VAL A 20 0.20 -14.07 -9.77
N PRO A 21 -0.43 -15.00 -10.51
CA PRO A 21 -1.89 -15.06 -10.61
C PRO A 21 -2.55 -15.13 -9.23
N GLN A 22 -3.62 -14.35 -9.06
CA GLN A 22 -4.42 -14.32 -7.83
C GLN A 22 -3.60 -14.12 -6.52
N LYS A 23 -2.46 -13.44 -6.58
CA LYS A 23 -1.51 -13.36 -5.46
C LYS A 23 -2.10 -12.92 -4.12
N MET A 24 -3.22 -12.18 -4.12
CA MET A 24 -3.87 -11.72 -2.89
C MET A 24 -4.47 -12.86 -2.07
N ILE A 25 -4.93 -13.90 -2.75
CA ILE A 25 -5.58 -15.08 -2.15
C ILE A 25 -4.81 -16.38 -2.39
N ALA A 26 -3.72 -16.35 -3.14
CA ALA A 26 -2.84 -17.50 -3.31
C ALA A 26 -2.28 -17.94 -1.93
N PRO A 27 -2.15 -19.25 -1.70
CA PRO A 27 -1.57 -19.77 -0.47
C PRO A 27 -0.18 -19.19 -0.19
N PHE A 28 0.00 -18.64 0.99
CA PHE A 28 1.27 -18.10 1.49
C PHE A 28 1.48 -18.62 2.92
N ALA A 29 2.28 -19.66 3.07
CA ALA A 29 2.32 -20.50 4.26
C ALA A 29 0.89 -20.99 4.61
N ASN A 30 0.39 -20.72 5.80
CA ASN A 30 -0.96 -21.12 6.26
C ASN A 30 -2.01 -20.00 6.09
N THR A 31 -1.81 -19.05 5.22
CA THR A 31 -2.63 -17.84 5.08
C THR A 31 -2.55 -17.28 3.65
N THR A 32 -2.99 -16.04 3.44
CA THR A 32 -2.86 -15.30 2.18
C THR A 32 -2.26 -13.92 2.43
N LEU A 33 -1.78 -13.26 1.37
CA LEU A 33 -1.27 -11.89 1.51
C LEU A 33 -2.34 -10.93 2.03
N LEU A 34 -3.57 -11.07 1.56
CA LEU A 34 -4.65 -10.19 1.99
C LEU A 34 -5.05 -10.46 3.45
N ASP A 35 -5.13 -11.72 3.87
CA ASP A 35 -5.38 -12.06 5.28
C ASP A 35 -4.31 -11.47 6.22
N ILE A 36 -3.03 -11.54 5.81
CA ILE A 36 -1.94 -10.93 6.59
C ILE A 36 -2.15 -9.42 6.71
N ALA A 37 -2.45 -8.74 5.60
CA ALA A 37 -2.69 -7.30 5.62
C ALA A 37 -3.87 -6.94 6.53
N MET A 38 -5.00 -7.64 6.41
CA MET A 38 -6.18 -7.41 7.23
C MET A 38 -5.90 -7.64 8.73
N LYS A 39 -5.25 -8.75 9.08
CA LYS A 39 -4.88 -9.05 10.48
C LYS A 39 -3.98 -7.98 11.09
N LYS A 40 -3.02 -7.47 10.33
CA LYS A 40 -2.17 -6.36 10.80
C LYS A 40 -3.00 -5.13 11.10
N LEU A 41 -3.85 -4.73 10.15
CA LEU A 41 -4.61 -3.50 10.28
C LEU A 41 -5.60 -3.52 11.44
N ILE A 42 -6.34 -4.62 11.62
CA ILE A 42 -7.25 -4.73 12.77
C ILE A 42 -6.52 -4.82 14.11
N GLY A 43 -5.24 -5.17 14.11
CA GLY A 43 -4.37 -5.17 15.29
C GLY A 43 -3.71 -3.82 15.57
N SER A 44 -3.88 -2.81 14.70
CA SER A 44 -3.36 -1.45 14.93
C SER A 44 -3.93 -0.86 16.22
N LYS A 45 -3.06 -0.16 16.95
CA LYS A 45 -3.44 0.59 18.16
C LYS A 45 -3.69 2.06 17.87
N VAL A 46 -3.43 2.49 16.65
CA VAL A 46 -3.44 3.89 16.23
C VAL A 46 -4.53 4.16 15.20
N VAL A 47 -4.67 3.28 14.21
CA VAL A 47 -5.66 3.45 13.15
C VAL A 47 -7.02 2.97 13.64
N PRO A 48 -8.03 3.85 13.75
CA PRO A 48 -9.38 3.42 14.13
C PRO A 48 -9.91 2.39 13.11
N LYS A 49 -10.55 1.33 13.60
CA LYS A 49 -11.05 0.25 12.74
C LYS A 49 -12.01 0.76 11.66
N GLU A 50 -12.86 1.70 12.03
CA GLU A 50 -13.82 2.37 11.14
C GLU A 50 -13.16 3.18 10.01
N ASN A 51 -11.87 3.54 10.17
CA ASN A 51 -11.08 4.26 9.17
C ASN A 51 -10.31 3.33 8.24
N ILE A 52 -10.40 1.99 8.43
CA ILE A 52 -9.75 1.01 7.58
C ILE A 52 -10.71 0.60 6.48
N ILE A 53 -10.25 0.68 5.23
CA ILE A 53 -11.06 0.42 4.04
C ILE A 53 -10.33 -0.57 3.13
N LEU A 54 -11.00 -1.65 2.77
CA LEU A 54 -10.58 -2.51 1.67
C LEU A 54 -11.24 -2.05 0.37
N ALA A 55 -10.46 -1.61 -0.60
CA ALA A 55 -10.93 -1.28 -1.94
C ALA A 55 -10.75 -2.49 -2.86
N ALA A 56 -11.85 -3.18 -3.20
CA ALA A 56 -11.84 -4.40 -3.99
C ALA A 56 -13.03 -4.45 -4.96
N HIS A 57 -12.90 -5.27 -6.02
CA HIS A 57 -13.94 -5.53 -6.99
C HIS A 57 -14.46 -6.96 -6.89
N GLU A 58 -13.56 -7.92 -6.78
CA GLU A 58 -13.87 -9.33 -6.87
C GLU A 58 -14.52 -9.83 -5.57
N PRO A 59 -15.60 -10.65 -5.65
CA PRO A 59 -16.34 -11.12 -4.48
C PRO A 59 -15.46 -11.78 -3.43
N GLN A 60 -14.50 -12.62 -3.84
CA GLN A 60 -13.59 -13.31 -2.93
C GLN A 60 -12.76 -12.36 -2.05
N LEU A 61 -12.39 -11.20 -2.59
CA LEU A 61 -11.65 -10.18 -1.82
C LEU A 61 -12.59 -9.40 -0.90
N ILE A 62 -13.81 -9.13 -1.36
CA ILE A 62 -14.86 -8.49 -0.58
C ILE A 62 -15.21 -9.33 0.65
N ASP A 63 -15.43 -10.64 0.45
CA ASP A 63 -15.72 -11.60 1.52
C ASP A 63 -14.63 -11.60 2.62
N ILE A 64 -13.36 -11.43 2.23
CA ILE A 64 -12.27 -11.30 3.20
C ILE A 64 -12.42 -10.02 4.02
N GLY A 65 -12.70 -8.88 3.41
CA GLY A 65 -12.94 -7.63 4.14
C GLY A 65 -14.09 -7.76 5.13
N GLU A 66 -15.20 -8.32 4.68
CA GLU A 66 -16.40 -8.54 5.49
C GLU A 66 -16.13 -9.51 6.67
N LYS A 67 -15.38 -10.59 6.43
CA LYS A 67 -14.92 -11.53 7.47
C LYS A 67 -14.15 -10.85 8.60
N TYR A 68 -13.35 -9.84 8.28
CA TYR A 68 -12.61 -9.06 9.28
C TYR A 68 -13.40 -7.88 9.84
N GLY A 69 -14.62 -7.66 9.35
CA GLY A 69 -15.47 -6.54 9.74
C GLY A 69 -14.86 -5.19 9.39
N ILE A 70 -14.19 -5.12 8.24
CA ILE A 70 -13.58 -3.91 7.66
C ILE A 70 -14.52 -3.35 6.60
N SER A 71 -14.63 -2.02 6.54
CA SER A 71 -15.40 -1.36 5.49
C SER A 71 -14.87 -1.68 4.11
N VAL A 72 -15.77 -2.02 3.18
CA VAL A 72 -15.39 -2.37 1.80
C VAL A 72 -15.88 -1.29 0.85
N TYR A 73 -14.94 -0.67 0.13
CA TYR A 73 -15.24 0.12 -1.04
C TYR A 73 -15.26 -0.80 -2.28
N ARG A 74 -16.43 -0.91 -2.93
CA ARG A 74 -16.62 -1.75 -4.12
C ARG A 74 -16.13 -0.99 -5.35
N ARG A 75 -14.92 -1.34 -5.81
CA ARG A 75 -14.31 -0.76 -7.00
C ARG A 75 -15.07 -1.14 -8.27
N SER A 76 -14.98 -0.28 -9.29
CA SER A 76 -15.46 -0.64 -10.62
C SER A 76 -14.60 -1.76 -11.24
N GLY A 77 -15.17 -2.54 -12.17
CA GLY A 77 -14.40 -3.54 -12.93
C GLY A 77 -13.27 -2.91 -13.74
N GLU A 78 -13.43 -1.66 -14.15
CA GLU A 78 -12.40 -0.92 -14.86
C GLU A 78 -11.22 -0.55 -13.95
N SER A 79 -11.49 -0.07 -12.74
CA SER A 79 -10.45 0.31 -11.77
C SER A 79 -9.65 -0.91 -11.27
N SER A 80 -10.24 -2.11 -11.31
CA SER A 80 -9.58 -3.36 -10.89
C SER A 80 -8.62 -3.94 -11.94
N ARG A 81 -8.63 -3.44 -13.17
CA ARG A 81 -7.73 -3.90 -14.26
C ARG A 81 -6.31 -3.42 -14.06
N SER A 82 -5.36 -4.17 -14.65
CA SER A 82 -3.93 -4.00 -14.39
C SER A 82 -3.23 -2.98 -15.28
N GLU A 83 -3.81 -2.54 -16.38
CA GLU A 83 -3.07 -1.95 -17.48
C GLU A 83 -3.55 -0.57 -17.88
N GLY A 84 -2.56 0.33 -18.09
CA GLY A 84 -2.67 1.51 -18.93
C GLY A 84 -3.75 2.52 -18.54
N LYS A 85 -4.14 2.56 -17.27
CA LYS A 85 -5.20 3.44 -16.81
C LYS A 85 -4.63 4.68 -16.12
N GLU A 86 -5.36 5.77 -16.26
CA GLU A 86 -5.12 6.97 -15.48
C GLU A 86 -5.24 6.68 -13.97
N LEU A 87 -4.48 7.40 -13.15
CA LEU A 87 -4.50 7.22 -11.71
C LEU A 87 -5.90 7.45 -11.11
N THR A 88 -6.66 8.37 -11.66
CA THR A 88 -8.04 8.66 -11.26
C THR A 88 -8.99 7.48 -11.49
N VAL A 89 -8.73 6.67 -12.51
CA VAL A 89 -9.48 5.43 -12.76
C VAL A 89 -9.00 4.31 -11.84
N LEU A 90 -7.67 4.17 -11.64
CA LEU A 90 -7.10 3.16 -10.76
C LEU A 90 -7.50 3.36 -9.30
N TYR A 91 -7.61 4.61 -8.89
CA TYR A 91 -8.00 5.01 -7.54
C TYR A 91 -9.39 5.64 -7.54
N ASP A 92 -10.37 4.95 -8.14
CA ASP A 92 -11.76 5.42 -8.31
C ASP A 92 -12.49 5.72 -6.99
N TRP A 93 -11.88 5.39 -5.86
CA TRP A 93 -12.31 5.72 -4.51
C TRP A 93 -11.84 7.09 -4.02
N HIS A 94 -10.87 7.75 -4.70
CA HIS A 94 -10.15 8.93 -4.20
C HIS A 94 -11.04 10.13 -3.84
N ASP A 95 -12.17 10.28 -4.52
CA ASP A 95 -13.15 11.36 -4.33
C ASP A 95 -14.51 10.89 -3.79
N LYS A 96 -14.60 9.59 -3.42
CA LYS A 96 -15.85 8.96 -2.99
C LYS A 96 -15.84 8.48 -1.55
N LEU A 97 -14.69 8.56 -0.89
CA LEU A 97 -14.56 8.24 0.53
C LEU A 97 -14.81 9.52 1.34
N ASP A 98 -15.59 9.39 2.41
CA ASP A 98 -15.86 10.51 3.33
C ASP A 98 -14.70 10.72 4.31
N PHE A 99 -13.49 10.91 3.75
CA PHE A 99 -12.26 11.19 4.48
C PHE A 99 -11.45 12.26 3.76
N LYS A 100 -10.81 13.10 4.54
CA LYS A 100 -10.02 14.22 4.03
C LYS A 100 -8.63 13.82 3.54
N TYR A 101 -8.10 12.76 4.14
CA TYR A 101 -6.75 12.26 3.86
C TYR A 101 -6.77 10.75 3.70
N VAL A 102 -5.88 10.23 2.87
CA VAL A 102 -5.75 8.80 2.62
C VAL A 102 -4.32 8.35 2.85
N VAL A 103 -4.17 7.28 3.60
CA VAL A 103 -2.95 6.48 3.69
C VAL A 103 -3.16 5.22 2.87
N LEU A 104 -2.33 4.99 1.86
CA LEU A 104 -2.42 3.81 1.01
C LEU A 104 -1.43 2.74 1.48
N LEU A 105 -1.93 1.58 1.89
CA LEU A 105 -1.11 0.43 2.23
C LEU A 105 -1.05 -0.56 1.07
N ASN A 106 0.15 -0.93 0.66
CA ASN A 106 0.35 -2.00 -0.31
C ASN A 106 0.27 -3.38 0.39
N PRO A 107 -0.74 -4.22 0.08
CA PRO A 107 -0.88 -5.54 0.69
C PRO A 107 0.21 -6.54 0.29
N CYS A 108 1.07 -6.21 -0.69
CA CYS A 108 2.22 -7.03 -1.08
C CYS A 108 3.43 -6.89 -0.16
N LEU A 109 3.28 -6.30 1.02
CA LEU A 109 4.33 -6.11 2.03
C LEU A 109 4.07 -6.99 3.27
N PRO A 110 4.18 -8.34 3.17
CA PRO A 110 3.83 -9.24 4.27
C PRO A 110 4.73 -9.06 5.49
N PHE A 111 5.97 -8.62 5.31
CA PHE A 111 6.95 -8.43 6.38
C PHE A 111 6.95 -7.02 6.99
N LEU A 112 6.19 -6.08 6.44
CA LEU A 112 6.02 -4.78 7.08
C LEU A 112 5.28 -4.98 8.41
N SER A 113 5.89 -4.56 9.52
CA SER A 113 5.28 -4.75 10.84
C SER A 113 4.16 -3.74 11.11
N ILE A 114 3.31 -4.07 12.08
CA ILE A 114 2.21 -3.18 12.48
C ILE A 114 2.74 -1.90 13.13
N GLU A 115 3.82 -2.00 13.88
CA GLU A 115 4.46 -0.86 14.55
C GLU A 115 4.93 0.17 13.53
N ILE A 116 5.52 -0.27 12.41
CA ILE A 116 5.92 0.62 11.32
C ILE A 116 4.72 1.25 10.62
N ILE A 117 3.61 0.53 10.49
CA ILE A 117 2.37 1.10 9.93
C ILE A 117 1.82 2.18 10.87
N ASP A 118 1.79 1.91 12.17
CA ASP A 118 1.33 2.84 13.19
C ASP A 118 2.23 4.09 13.26
N GLU A 119 3.55 3.90 13.22
CA GLU A 119 4.53 4.99 13.17
C GLU A 119 4.34 5.87 11.92
N PHE A 120 4.20 5.26 10.75
CA PHE A 120 3.95 5.99 9.51
C PHE A 120 2.65 6.80 9.57
N PHE A 121 1.58 6.19 10.08
CA PHE A 121 0.28 6.85 10.21
C PHE A 121 0.36 8.06 11.17
N LEU A 122 1.02 7.91 12.31
CA LEU A 122 1.26 8.99 13.25
C LEU A 122 2.15 10.09 12.68
N ALA A 123 3.22 9.71 11.99
CA ALA A 123 4.11 10.67 11.33
C ALA A 123 3.33 11.53 10.32
N TYR A 124 2.46 10.90 9.51
CA TYR A 124 1.61 11.63 8.58
C TYR A 124 0.58 12.52 9.29
N ALA A 125 -0.09 12.02 10.33
CA ALA A 125 -1.05 12.79 11.11
C ALA A 125 -0.41 14.05 11.75
N ASN A 126 0.82 13.93 12.21
CA ASN A 126 1.57 15.02 12.85
C ASN A 126 2.23 15.97 11.86
N SER A 127 2.42 15.57 10.58
CA SER A 127 3.03 16.43 9.59
C SER A 127 2.06 17.52 9.10
N LYS A 128 2.64 18.62 8.58
CA LYS A 128 1.89 19.66 7.85
C LYS A 128 1.87 19.40 6.34
N ASP A 129 2.63 18.42 5.88
CA ASP A 129 2.83 18.12 4.47
C ASP A 129 1.60 17.44 3.86
N ASN A 130 1.37 17.65 2.58
CA ASN A 130 0.27 17.03 1.85
C ASN A 130 0.55 15.57 1.49
N GLY A 131 1.81 15.16 1.44
CA GLY A 131 2.23 13.80 1.11
C GLY A 131 3.37 13.30 1.99
N LEU A 132 3.38 12.00 2.25
CA LEU A 132 4.44 11.27 2.95
C LEU A 132 4.66 9.92 2.25
N PHE A 133 5.91 9.54 2.03
CA PHE A 133 6.28 8.27 1.39
C PHE A 133 7.25 7.50 2.26
N GLY A 134 6.99 6.19 2.41
CA GLY A 134 7.98 5.28 2.95
C GLY A 134 9.08 5.02 1.90
N VAL A 135 10.33 5.17 2.30
CA VAL A 135 11.48 4.95 1.44
C VAL A 135 12.51 4.05 2.09
N ILE A 136 13.31 3.39 1.27
CA ILE A 136 14.49 2.63 1.70
C ILE A 136 15.72 3.37 1.17
N ALA A 137 16.63 3.73 2.05
CA ALA A 137 17.92 4.27 1.64
C ALA A 137 18.77 3.13 1.05
N LYS A 138 19.13 3.24 -0.20
CA LYS A 138 20.03 2.30 -0.88
C LYS A 138 21.23 3.03 -1.43
N LYS A 139 22.41 2.48 -1.20
CA LYS A 139 23.63 2.92 -1.89
C LYS A 139 23.79 2.03 -3.11
N ASN A 140 23.56 2.58 -4.30
CA ASN A 140 23.72 1.88 -5.57
C ASN A 140 24.49 2.77 -6.54
N TYR A 141 25.15 2.15 -7.51
CA TYR A 141 25.68 2.86 -8.66
C TYR A 141 24.63 2.91 -9.75
N PHE A 142 24.40 4.10 -10.30
CA PHE A 142 23.45 4.32 -11.39
C PHE A 142 24.21 4.76 -12.64
N TRP A 143 23.81 4.24 -13.77
CA TRP A 143 24.34 4.50 -15.08
C TRP A 143 23.25 5.08 -15.97
N ASN A 144 23.61 6.00 -16.86
CA ASN A 144 22.70 6.49 -17.89
C ASN A 144 22.57 5.49 -19.06
N SER A 145 21.71 5.79 -20.03
CA SER A 145 21.54 4.96 -21.22
C SER A 145 22.78 4.91 -22.13
N GLU A 146 23.71 5.84 -21.97
CA GLU A 146 24.96 5.96 -22.73
C GLU A 146 26.12 5.20 -22.06
N GLY A 147 25.89 4.68 -20.86
CA GLY A 147 26.88 3.90 -20.10
C GLY A 147 27.75 4.73 -19.16
N ASP A 148 27.41 5.99 -18.92
CA ASP A 148 28.13 6.85 -17.98
C ASP A 148 27.60 6.68 -16.57
N LEU A 149 28.51 6.70 -15.59
CA LEU A 149 28.17 6.63 -14.18
C LEU A 149 27.57 7.96 -13.70
N ILE A 150 26.28 7.92 -13.30
CA ILE A 150 25.56 9.09 -12.75
C ILE A 150 25.87 9.29 -11.28
N THR A 151 26.05 8.18 -10.54
CA THR A 151 26.37 8.24 -9.11
C THR A 151 27.79 8.67 -8.92
N LYS A 152 28.03 9.67 -8.07
CA LYS A 152 29.39 10.09 -7.74
C LYS A 152 30.17 8.92 -7.16
N TRP A 153 31.31 8.59 -7.78
CA TRP A 153 32.25 7.61 -7.25
C TRP A 153 32.88 8.11 -5.96
N VAL A 154 32.97 7.25 -4.97
CA VAL A 154 33.67 7.61 -3.74
C VAL A 154 35.15 7.39 -3.94
N ASP A 155 35.95 8.44 -3.86
CA ASP A 155 37.41 8.36 -4.02
C ASP A 155 38.02 7.34 -3.07
N GLY A 156 38.85 6.46 -3.61
CA GLY A 156 39.57 5.45 -2.83
C GLY A 156 38.80 4.14 -2.57
N LEU A 157 37.61 3.96 -3.13
CA LEU A 157 36.93 2.66 -3.12
C LEU A 157 37.28 1.89 -4.40
N GLU A 158 37.98 0.79 -4.26
CA GLU A 158 38.06 -0.23 -5.29
C GLU A 158 36.71 -0.94 -5.43
N ILE A 159 36.42 -1.43 -6.65
CA ILE A 159 35.21 -2.23 -6.90
C ILE A 159 35.25 -3.46 -6.00
N MET A 160 34.37 -3.52 -5.03
CA MET A 160 34.11 -4.74 -4.32
C MET A 160 33.04 -5.54 -5.05
N ASN A 161 33.42 -6.72 -5.52
CA ASN A 161 32.55 -7.70 -6.16
C ASN A 161 31.49 -8.24 -5.19
#